data_7fbff991afb50181b8f13e448fd01c42
#
_entry.id   7fbff991afb50181b8f13e448fd01c42
#
_cell.length_a   1.000
_cell.length_b   1.000
_cell.length_c   1.000
_cell.angle_alpha   90.00
_cell.angle_beta   90.00
_cell.angle_gamma   90.00
#
_symmetry.space_group_name_H-M   'P 1'
#
loop_
_entity.id
_entity.type
_entity.pdbx_description
1 polymer ?
#
loop_
_entity_poly.entity_id
_entity_poly.type
_entity_poly.pdbx_seq_one_letter_code
_entity_poly.pdbx_strand_id
1 'polypeptide(L)'
;MSPRISVVMSVYNGERWLREAVESVLGQPLGDFELLVIDDGSTDGTAGILAGYRDARLAVIRQPRAGLTVSLNRGIRRTQASLVARLDADDVALPERFARQVAFLDAHPEVGLLGTGCHDVDPQGRMLRTYCPPEADAEIRRALVRFNPFVHSSVMVRRDALERVGFYDESLPVAQDYDLWVRLSRVARMANLPEPLVLRRLTPGMISRARDTERLRAELRIKRGALRSGAYPAWCAIYLLKPMLALVLPPGLRGLLRRGAALG
;
A
#
# COMPACT_ATOMS: atom_id res chain seq x y z
N MET A 1 -21.56 -17.71 0.85
CA MET A 1 -20.54 -17.45 1.90
C MET A 1 -19.77 -16.20 1.50
N SER A 2 -19.36 -15.38 2.44
CA SER A 2 -18.47 -14.25 2.11
C SER A 2 -17.09 -14.77 1.72
N PRO A 3 -16.41 -14.16 0.73
CA PRO A 3 -15.07 -14.57 0.34
C PRO A 3 -14.10 -14.36 1.51
N ARG A 4 -13.02 -15.12 1.53
CA ARG A 4 -11.99 -15.01 2.56
C ARG A 4 -11.15 -13.74 2.42
N ILE A 5 -10.88 -13.34 1.18
CA ILE A 5 -10.07 -12.17 0.83
C ILE A 5 -10.91 -11.19 0.02
N SER A 6 -10.85 -9.91 0.38
CA SER A 6 -11.27 -8.84 -0.52
C SER A 6 -10.05 -8.07 -0.98
N VAL A 7 -9.80 -8.11 -2.29
CA VAL A 7 -8.76 -7.29 -2.92
C VAL A 7 -9.35 -5.93 -3.26
N VAL A 8 -8.82 -4.87 -2.68
CA VAL A 8 -9.29 -3.50 -2.94
C VAL A 8 -8.28 -2.78 -3.85
N MET A 9 -8.78 -2.36 -5.01
CA MET A 9 -8.02 -1.61 -6.02
C MET A 9 -8.75 -0.29 -6.30
N SER A 10 -8.03 0.83 -6.28
CA SER A 10 -8.53 2.12 -6.74
C SER A 10 -7.84 2.48 -8.05
N VAL A 11 -8.60 2.97 -9.01
CA VAL A 11 -8.07 3.40 -10.31
C VAL A 11 -8.58 4.78 -10.68
N TYR A 12 -7.69 5.60 -11.24
CA TYR A 12 -8.00 6.84 -11.93
C TYR A 12 -7.11 6.97 -13.16
N ASN A 13 -7.72 6.96 -14.36
CA ASN A 13 -7.02 7.02 -15.65
C ASN A 13 -5.94 5.94 -15.75
N GLY A 14 -6.35 4.68 -15.59
CA GLY A 14 -5.48 3.52 -15.56
C GLY A 14 -5.44 2.69 -16.84
N GLU A 15 -5.97 3.17 -17.97
CA GLU A 15 -6.16 2.39 -19.21
C GLU A 15 -4.90 1.62 -19.65
N ARG A 16 -3.73 2.16 -19.33
CA ARG A 16 -2.45 1.61 -19.80
C ARG A 16 -2.08 0.28 -19.12
N TRP A 17 -2.34 0.12 -17.81
CA TRP A 17 -1.85 -1.02 -17.03
C TRP A 17 -2.96 -1.79 -16.31
N LEU A 18 -4.16 -1.22 -16.22
CA LEU A 18 -5.27 -1.80 -15.46
C LEU A 18 -5.59 -3.25 -15.85
N ARG A 19 -5.52 -3.58 -17.15
CA ARG A 19 -5.79 -4.94 -17.62
C ARG A 19 -4.82 -5.93 -16.99
N GLU A 20 -3.53 -5.65 -17.03
CA GLU A 20 -2.49 -6.49 -16.44
C GLU A 20 -2.69 -6.65 -14.91
N ALA A 21 -3.01 -5.55 -14.22
CA ALA A 21 -3.29 -5.57 -12.79
C ALA A 21 -4.51 -6.45 -12.44
N VAL A 22 -5.63 -6.27 -13.13
CA VAL A 22 -6.86 -7.05 -12.90
C VAL A 22 -6.63 -8.52 -13.22
N GLU A 23 -6.02 -8.85 -14.35
CA GLU A 23 -5.74 -10.24 -14.76
C GLU A 23 -4.80 -10.94 -13.78
N SER A 24 -3.82 -10.22 -13.21
CA SER A 24 -2.92 -10.77 -12.19
C SER A 24 -3.62 -11.19 -10.89
N VAL A 25 -4.70 -10.48 -10.54
CA VAL A 25 -5.55 -10.84 -9.39
C VAL A 25 -6.47 -11.99 -9.74
N LEU A 26 -7.20 -11.91 -10.86
CA LEU A 26 -8.15 -12.95 -11.27
C LEU A 26 -7.46 -14.28 -11.59
N GLY A 27 -6.19 -14.24 -11.98
CA GLY A 27 -5.35 -15.41 -12.26
C GLY A 27 -4.69 -16.04 -11.02
N GLN A 28 -4.95 -15.56 -9.80
CA GLN A 28 -4.40 -16.19 -8.59
C GLN A 28 -4.93 -17.61 -8.40
N PRO A 29 -4.07 -18.59 -8.06
CA PRO A 29 -4.49 -19.99 -7.86
C PRO A 29 -5.50 -20.16 -6.71
N LEU A 30 -5.39 -19.36 -5.65
CA LEU A 30 -6.38 -19.32 -4.57
C LEU A 30 -7.64 -18.61 -5.05
N GLY A 31 -8.75 -19.36 -5.22
CA GLY A 31 -9.99 -18.84 -5.80
C GLY A 31 -10.96 -18.15 -4.82
N ASP A 32 -10.74 -18.29 -3.50
CA ASP A 32 -11.65 -17.76 -2.46
C ASP A 32 -11.37 -16.26 -2.17
N PHE A 33 -11.63 -15.43 -3.19
CA PHE A 33 -11.52 -13.98 -3.08
C PHE A 33 -12.55 -13.24 -3.93
N GLU A 34 -12.77 -11.97 -3.61
CA GLU A 34 -13.38 -10.98 -4.49
C GLU A 34 -12.36 -9.88 -4.86
N LEU A 35 -12.49 -9.30 -6.04
CA LEU A 35 -11.76 -8.11 -6.47
C LEU A 35 -12.73 -6.94 -6.57
N LEU A 36 -12.54 -5.94 -5.72
CA LEU A 36 -13.33 -4.72 -5.70
C LEU A 36 -12.52 -3.58 -6.30
N VAL A 37 -12.89 -3.14 -7.50
CA VAL A 37 -12.26 -2.01 -8.20
C VAL A 37 -13.10 -0.76 -8.03
N ILE A 38 -12.49 0.30 -7.49
CA ILE A 38 -13.11 1.63 -7.37
C ILE A 38 -12.57 2.50 -8.50
N ASP A 39 -13.40 2.76 -9.52
CA ASP A 39 -13.12 3.74 -10.56
C ASP A 39 -13.42 5.14 -10.04
N ASP A 40 -12.36 5.88 -9.72
CA ASP A 40 -12.40 7.21 -9.09
C ASP A 40 -12.62 8.33 -10.13
N GLY A 41 -13.60 8.13 -11.01
CA GLY A 41 -14.00 9.13 -11.99
C GLY A 41 -13.07 9.21 -13.20
N SER A 42 -12.59 8.07 -13.71
CA SER A 42 -11.73 8.04 -14.90
C SER A 42 -12.42 8.62 -16.13
N THR A 43 -11.60 9.27 -16.97
CA THR A 43 -12.01 9.95 -18.21
C THR A 43 -11.37 9.34 -19.46
N ASP A 44 -10.49 8.34 -19.28
CA ASP A 44 -9.84 7.55 -20.35
C ASP A 44 -10.58 6.22 -20.62
N GLY A 45 -9.93 5.26 -21.27
CA GLY A 45 -10.46 3.94 -21.57
C GLY A 45 -10.70 3.01 -20.38
N THR A 46 -10.40 3.42 -19.13
CA THR A 46 -10.53 2.62 -17.91
C THR A 46 -11.89 1.96 -17.76
N ALA A 47 -12.99 2.75 -17.90
CA ALA A 47 -14.36 2.23 -17.75
C ALA A 47 -14.69 1.16 -18.81
N GLY A 48 -14.23 1.33 -20.04
CA GLY A 48 -14.40 0.36 -21.13
C GLY A 48 -13.67 -0.94 -20.86
N ILE A 49 -12.45 -0.88 -20.31
CA ILE A 49 -11.67 -2.06 -19.92
C ILE A 49 -12.43 -2.85 -18.83
N LEU A 50 -12.88 -2.18 -17.78
CA LEU A 50 -13.61 -2.83 -16.68
C LEU A 50 -14.94 -3.45 -17.13
N ALA A 51 -15.66 -2.79 -18.03
CA ALA A 51 -16.93 -3.31 -18.58
C ALA A 51 -16.75 -4.57 -19.46
N GLY A 52 -15.53 -4.84 -19.92
CA GLY A 52 -15.20 -6.03 -20.72
C GLY A 52 -15.12 -7.34 -19.92
N TYR A 53 -14.95 -7.27 -18.60
CA TYR A 53 -14.83 -8.47 -17.75
C TYR A 53 -16.18 -9.11 -17.45
N ARG A 54 -16.20 -10.45 -17.33
CA ARG A 54 -17.38 -11.26 -16.99
C ARG A 54 -17.10 -12.23 -15.83
N ASP A 55 -16.07 -11.97 -15.04
CA ASP A 55 -15.72 -12.77 -13.86
C ASP A 55 -16.60 -12.39 -12.68
N ALA A 56 -17.28 -13.36 -12.06
CA ALA A 56 -18.19 -13.15 -10.94
C ALA A 56 -17.48 -12.64 -9.66
N ARG A 57 -16.16 -12.82 -9.59
CA ARG A 57 -15.34 -12.34 -8.47
C ARG A 57 -15.01 -10.84 -8.58
N LEU A 58 -15.20 -10.22 -9.75
CA LEU A 58 -14.94 -8.81 -9.98
C LEU A 58 -16.20 -7.97 -9.75
N ALA A 59 -16.09 -7.01 -8.84
CA ALA A 59 -17.09 -5.97 -8.65
C ALA A 59 -16.47 -4.59 -8.92
N VAL A 60 -17.18 -3.75 -9.66
CA VAL A 60 -16.73 -2.39 -10.02
C VAL A 60 -17.67 -1.36 -9.42
N ILE A 61 -17.11 -0.37 -8.73
CA ILE A 61 -17.84 0.79 -8.22
C ILE A 61 -17.28 2.04 -8.90
N ARG A 62 -18.10 2.70 -9.67
CA ARG A 62 -17.75 4.01 -10.24
C ARG A 62 -18.22 5.14 -9.34
N GLN A 63 -17.40 6.18 -9.21
CA GLN A 63 -17.71 7.36 -8.40
C GLN A 63 -17.15 8.64 -9.06
N PRO A 64 -17.67 9.84 -8.71
CA PRO A 64 -16.97 11.09 -8.96
C PRO A 64 -15.60 11.08 -8.29
N ARG A 65 -14.62 11.77 -8.89
CA ARG A 65 -13.26 11.82 -8.38
C ARG A 65 -13.20 12.32 -6.93
N ALA A 66 -12.76 11.45 -6.02
CA ALA A 66 -12.68 11.71 -4.58
C ALA A 66 -11.25 11.52 -4.02
N GLY A 67 -10.35 10.91 -4.79
CA GLY A 67 -8.96 10.63 -4.43
C GLY A 67 -8.74 9.23 -3.88
N LEU A 68 -7.47 8.80 -3.90
CA LEU A 68 -7.05 7.44 -3.57
C LEU A 68 -7.55 6.98 -2.20
N THR A 69 -7.36 7.80 -1.16
CA THR A 69 -7.68 7.45 0.24
C THR A 69 -9.16 7.20 0.45
N VAL A 70 -10.01 8.09 -0.10
CA VAL A 70 -11.47 7.96 -0.05
C VAL A 70 -11.93 6.71 -0.80
N SER A 71 -11.35 6.46 -1.99
CA SER A 71 -11.68 5.31 -2.82
C SER A 71 -11.32 3.99 -2.11
N LEU A 72 -10.15 3.90 -1.49
CA LEU A 72 -9.74 2.72 -0.73
C LEU A 72 -10.67 2.48 0.46
N ASN A 73 -10.99 3.51 1.24
CA ASN A 73 -11.91 3.39 2.36
C ASN A 73 -13.31 2.95 1.90
N ARG A 74 -13.80 3.49 0.78
CA ARG A 74 -15.08 3.07 0.20
C ARG A 74 -15.06 1.59 -0.16
N GLY A 75 -13.99 1.10 -0.77
CA GLY A 75 -13.83 -0.32 -1.08
C GLY A 75 -13.81 -1.18 0.19
N ILE A 76 -13.00 -0.82 1.18
CA ILE A 76 -12.87 -1.58 2.43
C ILE A 76 -14.20 -1.65 3.19
N ARG A 77 -14.97 -0.56 3.24
CA ARG A 77 -16.30 -0.55 3.91
C ARG A 77 -17.34 -1.42 3.20
N ARG A 78 -17.16 -1.71 1.92
CA ARG A 78 -18.08 -2.55 1.12
C ARG A 78 -17.82 -4.04 1.26
N THR A 79 -16.63 -4.43 1.65
CA THR A 79 -16.25 -5.83 1.82
C THR A 79 -16.68 -6.41 3.16
N GLN A 80 -16.92 -7.73 3.18
CA GLN A 80 -17.20 -8.52 4.39
C GLN A 80 -16.08 -9.55 4.68
N ALA A 81 -15.06 -9.64 3.85
CA ALA A 81 -13.98 -10.59 4.01
C ALA A 81 -13.16 -10.33 5.28
N SER A 82 -12.65 -11.39 5.88
CA SER A 82 -11.79 -11.31 7.07
C SER A 82 -10.40 -10.75 6.79
N LEU A 83 -9.95 -10.86 5.53
CA LEU A 83 -8.67 -10.36 5.05
C LEU A 83 -8.89 -9.35 3.91
N VAL A 84 -8.24 -8.20 4.03
CA VAL A 84 -8.24 -7.16 3.01
C VAL A 84 -6.86 -7.10 2.37
N ALA A 85 -6.76 -7.44 1.11
CA ALA A 85 -5.55 -7.30 0.31
C ALA A 85 -5.61 -6.00 -0.52
N ARG A 86 -4.45 -5.47 -0.83
CA ARG A 86 -4.33 -4.26 -1.64
C ARG A 86 -3.48 -4.52 -2.89
N LEU A 87 -3.85 -3.89 -4.01
CA LEU A 87 -3.02 -3.79 -5.22
C LEU A 87 -3.28 -2.44 -5.90
N ASP A 88 -2.22 -1.76 -6.38
CA ASP A 88 -2.33 -0.60 -7.26
C ASP A 88 -2.75 -1.03 -8.67
N ALA A 89 -3.46 -0.18 -9.38
CA ALA A 89 -3.96 -0.47 -10.72
C ALA A 89 -2.86 -0.46 -11.82
N ASP A 90 -1.63 -0.18 -11.45
CA ASP A 90 -0.43 -0.22 -12.30
C ASP A 90 0.61 -1.27 -11.86
N ASP A 91 0.31 -2.03 -10.79
CA ASP A 91 1.15 -3.11 -10.25
C ASP A 91 0.58 -4.50 -10.61
N VAL A 92 1.39 -5.54 -10.41
CA VAL A 92 1.04 -6.94 -10.74
C VAL A 92 1.21 -7.83 -9.51
N ALA A 93 0.18 -8.58 -9.14
CA ALA A 93 0.28 -9.63 -8.14
C ALA A 93 0.91 -10.88 -8.77
N LEU A 94 2.07 -11.31 -8.27
CA LEU A 94 2.68 -12.53 -8.76
C LEU A 94 1.89 -13.78 -8.35
N PRO A 95 2.01 -14.90 -9.08
CA PRO A 95 1.37 -16.16 -8.73
C PRO A 95 1.64 -16.54 -7.27
N GLU A 96 0.70 -17.26 -6.64
CA GLU A 96 0.79 -17.72 -5.24
C GLU A 96 0.78 -16.63 -4.17
N ARG A 97 0.77 -15.33 -4.52
CA ARG A 97 0.77 -14.26 -3.51
C ARG A 97 -0.28 -14.50 -2.44
N PHE A 98 -1.53 -14.71 -2.83
CA PHE A 98 -2.63 -14.89 -1.87
C PHE A 98 -2.49 -16.17 -1.06
N ALA A 99 -2.12 -17.27 -1.71
CA ALA A 99 -1.91 -18.56 -1.03
C ALA A 99 -0.82 -18.44 0.06
N ARG A 100 0.31 -17.83 -0.28
CA ARG A 100 1.42 -17.62 0.67
C ARG A 100 1.04 -16.71 1.83
N GLN A 101 0.37 -15.58 1.54
CA GLN A 101 -0.03 -14.64 2.58
C GLN A 101 -1.10 -15.24 3.50
N VAL A 102 -2.08 -15.97 2.95
CA VAL A 102 -3.11 -16.64 3.74
C VAL A 102 -2.50 -17.72 4.64
N ALA A 103 -1.65 -18.58 4.09
CA ALA A 103 -0.99 -19.64 4.87
C ALA A 103 -0.18 -19.05 6.04
N PHE A 104 0.53 -17.95 5.81
CA PHE A 104 1.26 -17.26 6.88
C PHE A 104 0.32 -16.69 7.95
N LEU A 105 -0.73 -15.98 7.54
CA LEU A 105 -1.68 -15.39 8.49
C LEU A 105 -2.46 -16.45 9.29
N ASP A 106 -2.70 -17.62 8.72
CA ASP A 106 -3.32 -18.75 9.46
C ASP A 106 -2.41 -19.31 10.54
N ALA A 107 -1.11 -19.42 10.23
CA ALA A 107 -0.12 -19.88 11.19
C ALA A 107 0.21 -18.81 12.26
N HIS A 108 -0.10 -17.52 12.00
CA HIS A 108 0.25 -16.38 12.85
C HIS A 108 -0.98 -15.49 13.13
N PRO A 109 -1.92 -15.94 14.00
CA PRO A 109 -3.16 -15.19 14.29
C PRO A 109 -2.91 -13.82 14.94
N GLU A 110 -1.77 -13.61 15.57
CA GLU A 110 -1.35 -12.34 16.18
C GLU A 110 -0.91 -11.29 15.16
N VAL A 111 -0.61 -11.69 13.91
CA VAL A 111 -0.20 -10.77 12.84
C VAL A 111 -1.44 -10.16 12.19
N GLY A 112 -1.58 -8.84 12.29
CA GLY A 112 -2.69 -8.09 11.70
C GLY A 112 -2.36 -7.42 10.37
N LEU A 113 -1.07 -7.18 10.09
CA LEU A 113 -0.58 -6.61 8.83
C LEU A 113 0.56 -7.46 8.29
N LEU A 114 0.41 -7.99 7.09
CA LEU A 114 1.41 -8.76 6.37
C LEU A 114 1.71 -8.11 5.02
N GLY A 115 2.97 -7.74 4.79
CA GLY A 115 3.48 -7.32 3.49
C GLY A 115 4.31 -8.41 2.83
N THR A 116 4.88 -8.08 1.67
CA THR A 116 5.86 -8.94 0.96
C THR A 116 6.96 -8.11 0.32
N GLY A 117 8.03 -8.75 -0.12
CA GLY A 117 8.98 -8.17 -1.06
C GLY A 117 8.31 -7.81 -2.40
N CYS A 118 9.03 -7.07 -3.23
CA CYS A 118 8.60 -6.75 -4.58
C CYS A 118 9.77 -6.68 -5.55
N HIS A 119 9.46 -6.85 -6.83
CA HIS A 119 10.34 -6.43 -7.92
C HIS A 119 9.90 -5.06 -8.41
N ASP A 120 10.79 -4.06 -8.35
CA ASP A 120 10.58 -2.77 -9.00
C ASP A 120 10.83 -2.90 -10.50
N VAL A 121 9.86 -2.48 -11.31
CA VAL A 121 9.96 -2.49 -12.77
C VAL A 121 9.75 -1.09 -13.36
N ASP A 122 10.31 -0.84 -14.54
CA ASP A 122 10.05 0.39 -15.28
C ASP A 122 8.65 0.37 -15.96
N PRO A 123 8.21 1.46 -16.60
CA PRO A 123 6.93 1.51 -17.30
C PRO A 123 6.77 0.49 -18.44
N GLN A 124 7.86 -0.12 -18.91
CA GLN A 124 7.89 -1.16 -19.93
C GLN A 124 7.95 -2.59 -19.33
N GLY A 125 7.95 -2.71 -18.00
CA GLY A 125 8.01 -4.00 -17.30
C GLY A 125 9.43 -4.57 -17.13
N ARG A 126 10.49 -3.83 -17.49
CA ARG A 126 11.87 -4.28 -17.30
C ARG A 126 12.25 -4.17 -15.84
N MET A 127 12.84 -5.22 -15.29
CA MET A 127 13.27 -5.28 -13.89
C MET A 127 14.36 -4.23 -13.60
N LEU A 128 14.18 -3.48 -12.53
CA LEU A 128 15.13 -2.48 -12.05
C LEU A 128 15.88 -2.97 -10.82
N ARG A 129 15.16 -3.55 -9.86
CA ARG A 129 15.73 -4.11 -8.62
C ARG A 129 14.70 -4.98 -7.90
N THR A 130 15.18 -5.80 -6.98
CA THR A 130 14.36 -6.49 -5.99
C THR A 130 14.45 -5.74 -4.64
N TYR A 131 13.32 -5.56 -3.99
CA TYR A 131 13.23 -5.00 -2.64
C TYR A 131 12.75 -6.07 -1.68
N CYS A 132 13.56 -6.35 -0.66
CA CYS A 132 13.22 -7.24 0.44
C CYS A 132 13.04 -6.38 1.70
N PRO A 133 11.82 -6.30 2.27
CA PRO A 133 11.55 -5.51 3.46
C PRO A 133 12.03 -6.23 4.73
N PRO A 134 12.15 -5.53 5.88
CA PRO A 134 12.36 -6.18 7.18
C PRO A 134 11.19 -7.12 7.49
N GLU A 135 11.49 -8.32 8.01
CA GLU A 135 10.51 -9.41 8.14
C GLU A 135 9.80 -9.40 9.50
N ALA A 136 10.58 -9.30 10.58
CA ALA A 136 10.07 -9.45 11.94
C ALA A 136 9.45 -8.16 12.50
N ASP A 137 8.40 -8.29 13.34
CA ASP A 137 7.70 -7.16 13.98
C ASP A 137 8.66 -6.15 14.65
N ALA A 138 9.67 -6.63 15.37
CA ALA A 138 10.62 -5.76 16.04
C ALA A 138 11.47 -4.92 15.07
N GLU A 139 11.83 -5.48 13.91
CA GLU A 139 12.58 -4.80 12.86
C GLU A 139 11.69 -3.81 12.12
N ILE A 140 10.47 -4.21 11.80
CA ILE A 140 9.45 -3.36 11.17
C ILE A 140 9.17 -2.15 12.05
N ARG A 141 8.98 -2.31 13.36
CA ARG A 141 8.77 -1.20 14.31
C ARG A 141 9.94 -0.25 14.35
N ARG A 142 11.18 -0.76 14.34
CA ARG A 142 12.39 0.07 14.25
C ARG A 142 12.50 0.80 12.91
N ALA A 143 12.04 0.19 11.82
CA ALA A 143 12.00 0.85 10.51
C ALA A 143 10.91 1.91 10.41
N LEU A 144 9.72 1.67 10.95
CA LEU A 144 8.57 2.59 10.89
C LEU A 144 8.86 3.99 11.46
N VAL A 145 9.74 4.12 12.46
CA VAL A 145 10.12 5.46 12.96
C VAL A 145 10.98 6.21 11.95
N ARG A 146 11.64 5.51 11.05
CA ARG A 146 12.59 6.04 10.05
C ARG A 146 11.94 6.25 8.68
N PHE A 147 11.23 5.25 8.18
CA PHE A 147 10.60 5.21 6.86
C PHE A 147 9.45 4.20 6.82
N ASN A 148 8.67 4.18 5.73
CA ASN A 148 7.64 3.18 5.49
C ASN A 148 8.27 1.85 5.01
N PRO A 149 8.23 0.76 5.81
CA PRO A 149 8.86 -0.52 5.46
C PRO A 149 7.96 -1.44 4.62
N PHE A 150 6.72 -1.03 4.31
CA PHE A 150 5.79 -1.83 3.52
C PHE A 150 5.66 -1.32 2.10
N VAL A 151 5.52 -2.25 1.17
CA VAL A 151 5.08 -1.98 -0.20
C VAL A 151 3.56 -1.95 -0.19
N HIS A 152 2.94 -0.80 -0.45
CA HIS A 152 1.49 -0.65 -0.32
C HIS A 152 0.70 -1.66 -1.16
N SER A 153 1.16 -1.97 -2.37
CA SER A 153 0.54 -2.97 -3.25
C SER A 153 0.70 -4.41 -2.78
N SER A 154 1.55 -4.68 -1.80
CA SER A 154 1.81 -6.05 -1.34
C SER A 154 1.04 -6.43 -0.08
N VAL A 155 0.40 -5.49 0.59
CA VAL A 155 -0.15 -5.76 1.93
C VAL A 155 -1.43 -6.58 1.90
N MET A 156 -1.57 -7.41 2.95
CA MET A 156 -2.80 -8.09 3.36
C MET A 156 -3.01 -7.80 4.85
N VAL A 157 -4.19 -7.31 5.21
CA VAL A 157 -4.51 -6.80 6.55
C VAL A 157 -5.74 -7.51 7.08
N ARG A 158 -5.73 -7.89 8.36
CA ARG A 158 -6.95 -8.38 9.01
C ARG A 158 -7.96 -7.25 9.13
N ARG A 159 -9.20 -7.55 8.76
CA ARG A 159 -10.29 -6.55 8.78
C ARG A 159 -10.52 -5.98 10.18
N ASP A 160 -10.54 -6.82 11.21
CA ASP A 160 -10.72 -6.38 12.59
C ASP A 160 -9.62 -5.41 13.06
N ALA A 161 -8.39 -5.59 12.60
CA ALA A 161 -7.31 -4.65 12.88
C ALA A 161 -7.54 -3.29 12.20
N LEU A 162 -8.03 -3.27 10.94
CA LEU A 162 -8.40 -2.04 10.25
C LEU A 162 -9.55 -1.32 10.94
N GLU A 163 -10.58 -2.05 11.40
CA GLU A 163 -11.73 -1.49 12.12
C GLU A 163 -11.32 -0.84 13.44
N ARG A 164 -10.42 -1.50 14.19
CA ARG A 164 -9.88 -0.94 15.45
C ARG A 164 -9.15 0.38 15.29
N VAL A 165 -8.49 0.62 14.16
CA VAL A 165 -7.73 1.85 13.92
C VAL A 165 -8.47 2.88 13.07
N GLY A 166 -9.66 2.56 12.51
CA GLY A 166 -10.49 3.50 11.76
C GLY A 166 -10.10 3.70 10.30
N PHE A 167 -9.50 2.70 9.65
CA PHE A 167 -9.14 2.71 8.22
C PHE A 167 -8.09 3.78 7.86
N TYR A 168 -8.02 4.20 6.59
CA TYR A 168 -7.13 5.29 6.16
C TYR A 168 -7.65 6.65 6.62
N ASP A 169 -6.75 7.56 7.00
CA ASP A 169 -7.09 8.97 7.30
C ASP A 169 -7.32 9.74 5.98
N GLU A 170 -8.59 10.07 5.69
CA GLU A 170 -9.01 10.75 4.46
C GLU A 170 -8.49 12.21 4.38
N SER A 171 -7.99 12.78 5.47
CA SER A 171 -7.31 14.08 5.46
C SER A 171 -5.89 14.02 4.88
N LEU A 172 -5.36 12.80 4.66
CA LEU A 172 -4.01 12.57 4.11
C LEU A 172 -4.11 12.16 2.63
N PRO A 173 -3.86 13.06 1.69
CA PRO A 173 -3.85 12.75 0.27
C PRO A 173 -2.59 11.98 -0.18
N VAL A 174 -1.58 11.93 0.67
CA VAL A 174 -0.30 11.21 0.48
C VAL A 174 0.20 10.68 1.82
N ALA A 175 1.02 9.62 1.80
CA ALA A 175 1.54 8.91 2.98
C ALA A 175 0.42 8.34 3.90
N GLN A 176 -0.78 8.17 3.39
CA GLN A 176 -1.93 7.58 4.09
C GLN A 176 -1.66 6.14 4.54
N ASP A 177 -0.89 5.41 3.76
CA ASP A 177 -0.41 4.06 4.08
C ASP A 177 0.54 4.08 5.29
N TYR A 178 1.53 4.97 5.29
CA TYR A 178 2.46 5.12 6.39
C TYR A 178 1.76 5.48 7.71
N ASP A 179 0.79 6.39 7.68
CA ASP A 179 -0.06 6.70 8.83
C ASP A 179 -0.80 5.47 9.35
N LEU A 180 -1.43 4.73 8.44
CA LEU A 180 -2.19 3.52 8.78
C LEU A 180 -1.30 2.47 9.44
N TRP A 181 -0.07 2.24 8.92
CA TRP A 181 0.86 1.27 9.53
C TRP A 181 1.32 1.69 10.92
N VAL A 182 1.56 2.98 11.14
CA VAL A 182 1.88 3.51 12.46
C VAL A 182 0.73 3.30 13.45
N ARG A 183 -0.53 3.46 13.02
CA ARG A 183 -1.70 3.17 13.87
C ARG A 183 -1.88 1.67 14.11
N LEU A 184 -1.77 0.84 13.08
CA LEU A 184 -1.86 -0.62 13.17
C LEU A 184 -0.79 -1.21 14.09
N SER A 185 0.41 -0.64 14.11
CA SER A 185 1.49 -1.08 14.98
C SER A 185 1.15 -1.07 16.48
N ARG A 186 0.09 -0.38 16.89
CA ARG A 186 -0.35 -0.30 18.29
C ARG A 186 -1.33 -1.39 18.69
N VAL A 187 -1.98 -2.01 17.71
CA VAL A 187 -3.09 -2.95 17.94
C VAL A 187 -2.80 -4.36 17.45
N ALA A 188 -1.77 -4.56 16.63
CA ALA A 188 -1.43 -5.84 16.04
C ALA A 188 0.09 -6.00 15.85
N ARG A 189 0.56 -7.23 15.70
CA ARG A 189 1.90 -7.52 15.19
C ARG A 189 1.90 -7.34 13.65
N MET A 190 3.09 -7.08 13.12
CA MET A 190 3.34 -6.88 11.70
C MET A 190 4.41 -7.84 11.22
N ALA A 191 4.30 -8.27 9.97
CA ALA A 191 5.31 -9.10 9.33
C ALA A 191 5.45 -8.75 7.85
N ASN A 192 6.56 -9.14 7.24
CA ASN A 192 6.70 -9.22 5.80
C ASN A 192 7.25 -10.60 5.41
N LEU A 193 6.75 -11.15 4.31
CA LEU A 193 7.40 -12.24 3.62
C LEU A 193 8.59 -11.67 2.83
N PRO A 194 9.78 -12.30 2.87
CA PRO A 194 10.94 -11.82 2.10
C PRO A 194 10.75 -12.00 0.60
N GLU A 195 9.89 -12.96 0.19
CA GLU A 195 9.67 -13.27 -1.22
C GLU A 195 9.06 -12.07 -1.96
N PRO A 196 9.55 -11.74 -3.16
CA PRO A 196 8.94 -10.73 -4.01
C PRO A 196 7.68 -11.31 -4.65
N LEU A 197 6.50 -10.93 -4.14
CA LEU A 197 5.21 -11.41 -4.62
C LEU A 197 4.39 -10.32 -5.36
N VAL A 198 5.04 -9.20 -5.69
CA VAL A 198 4.46 -8.09 -6.46
C VAL A 198 5.50 -7.55 -7.44
N LEU A 199 5.08 -7.24 -8.67
CA LEU A 199 5.81 -6.32 -9.54
C LEU A 199 5.28 -4.92 -9.28
N ARG A 200 6.15 -4.03 -8.77
CA ARG A 200 5.81 -2.63 -8.51
C ARG A 200 6.33 -1.75 -9.63
N ARG A 201 5.44 -1.08 -10.33
CA ARG A 201 5.80 -0.23 -11.46
C ARG A 201 6.22 1.17 -11.01
N LEU A 202 7.44 1.56 -11.34
CA LEU A 202 7.97 2.89 -11.04
C LEU A 202 7.73 3.83 -12.21
N THR A 203 6.67 4.64 -12.13
CA THR A 203 6.34 5.61 -13.18
C THR A 203 6.83 7.02 -12.83
N PRO A 204 7.15 7.88 -13.82
CA PRO A 204 7.51 9.28 -13.57
C PRO A 204 6.42 10.06 -12.84
N GLY A 205 5.13 9.70 -13.06
CA GLY A 205 3.94 10.35 -12.49
C GLY A 205 3.51 9.83 -11.13
N MET A 206 4.30 8.98 -10.45
CA MET A 206 3.93 8.46 -9.12
C MET A 206 3.53 9.60 -8.17
N ILE A 207 2.38 9.46 -7.52
CA ILE A 207 1.80 10.45 -6.57
C ILE A 207 2.84 10.85 -5.51
N SER A 208 3.61 9.90 -4.99
CA SER A 208 4.63 10.14 -3.97
C SER A 208 5.80 11.00 -4.43
N ARG A 209 6.07 11.05 -5.75
CA ARG A 209 7.09 11.92 -6.35
C ARG A 209 6.49 13.26 -6.77
N ALA A 210 5.32 13.25 -7.39
CA ALA A 210 4.65 14.46 -7.86
C ALA A 210 4.29 15.41 -6.69
N ARG A 211 3.93 14.85 -5.53
CA ARG A 211 3.53 15.59 -4.32
C ARG A 211 4.57 15.52 -3.19
N ASP A 212 5.86 15.61 -3.52
CA ASP A 212 6.95 15.40 -2.56
C ASP A 212 6.90 16.32 -1.33
N THR A 213 6.57 17.59 -1.51
CA THR A 213 6.47 18.55 -0.37
C THR A 213 5.32 18.18 0.56
N GLU A 214 4.16 17.78 0.01
CA GLU A 214 3.02 17.33 0.81
C GLU A 214 3.37 16.03 1.55
N ARG A 215 4.04 15.11 0.87
CA ARG A 215 4.52 13.86 1.47
C ARG A 215 5.45 14.11 2.66
N LEU A 216 6.42 15.03 2.54
CA LEU A 216 7.33 15.37 3.63
C LEU A 216 6.59 16.00 4.82
N ARG A 217 5.59 16.86 4.56
CA ARG A 217 4.75 17.45 5.61
C ARG A 217 3.91 16.39 6.33
N ALA A 218 3.29 15.47 5.56
CA ALA A 218 2.54 14.35 6.10
C ALA A 218 3.44 13.43 6.94
N GLU A 219 4.62 13.08 6.46
CA GLU A 219 5.61 12.29 7.19
C GLU A 219 5.99 12.93 8.54
N LEU A 220 6.24 14.24 8.56
CA LEU A 220 6.49 14.96 9.80
C LEU A 220 5.31 14.93 10.76
N ARG A 221 4.08 15.13 10.25
CA ARG A 221 2.84 15.05 11.06
C ARG A 221 2.70 13.68 11.70
N ILE A 222 2.86 12.61 10.91
CA ILE A 222 2.75 11.21 11.36
C ILE A 222 3.81 10.92 12.44
N LYS A 223 5.08 11.20 12.19
CA LYS A 223 6.18 10.96 13.13
C LYS A 223 6.01 11.75 14.43
N ARG A 224 5.62 13.04 14.36
CA ARG A 224 5.31 13.85 15.54
C ARG A 224 4.15 13.27 16.34
N GLY A 225 3.08 12.82 15.67
CA GLY A 225 1.95 12.15 16.31
C GLY A 225 2.37 10.87 17.04
N ALA A 226 3.20 10.05 16.40
CA ALA A 226 3.73 8.81 16.95
C ALA A 226 4.62 9.05 18.20
N LEU A 227 5.47 10.10 18.18
CA LEU A 227 6.28 10.48 19.35
C LEU A 227 5.42 11.01 20.50
N ARG A 228 4.47 11.90 20.22
CA ARG A 228 3.58 12.47 21.24
C ARG A 228 2.73 11.43 21.94
N SER A 229 2.33 10.40 21.23
CA SER A 229 1.52 9.30 21.80
C SER A 229 2.33 8.25 22.58
N GLY A 230 3.66 8.45 22.72
CA GLY A 230 4.54 7.50 23.42
C GLY A 230 4.80 6.20 22.64
N ALA A 231 4.40 6.12 21.36
CA ALA A 231 4.67 4.95 20.53
C ALA A 231 6.17 4.69 20.32
N TYR A 232 6.98 5.73 20.42
CA TYR A 232 8.44 5.66 20.31
C TYR A 232 9.13 6.50 21.40
N PRO A 233 10.34 6.08 21.82
CA PRO A 233 11.15 6.86 22.77
C PRO A 233 11.47 8.27 22.24
N ALA A 234 11.63 9.25 23.15
CA ALA A 234 11.85 10.64 22.77
C ALA A 234 13.09 10.87 21.89
N TRP A 235 14.14 10.07 22.05
CA TRP A 235 15.35 10.17 21.22
C TRP A 235 15.08 9.92 19.72
N CYS A 236 14.00 9.23 19.38
CA CYS A 236 13.57 9.03 17.98
C CYS A 236 13.18 10.35 17.29
N ALA A 237 13.09 11.47 18.04
CA ALA A 237 12.91 12.81 17.46
C ALA A 237 14.00 13.18 16.44
N ILE A 238 15.19 12.57 16.52
CA ILE A 238 16.26 12.72 15.52
C ILE A 238 15.80 12.41 14.10
N TYR A 239 14.85 11.46 13.94
CA TYR A 239 14.30 11.10 12.62
C TYR A 239 13.35 12.13 12.03
N LEU A 240 13.03 13.22 12.75
CA LEU A 240 12.32 14.38 12.21
C LEU A 240 13.28 15.30 11.43
N LEU A 241 14.60 15.25 11.72
CA LEU A 241 15.57 16.16 11.10
C LEU A 241 15.62 15.98 9.58
N LYS A 242 15.62 14.75 9.08
CA LYS A 242 15.70 14.49 7.64
C LYS A 242 14.56 15.12 6.85
N PRO A 243 13.26 14.88 7.15
CA PRO A 243 12.17 15.52 6.44
C PRO A 243 12.10 17.05 6.70
N MET A 244 12.54 17.54 7.86
CA MET A 244 12.64 18.99 8.13
C MET A 244 13.69 19.65 7.22
N LEU A 245 14.90 19.11 7.16
CA LEU A 245 15.94 19.58 6.25
C LEU A 245 15.50 19.51 4.78
N ALA A 246 14.86 18.41 4.39
CA ALA A 246 14.35 18.26 3.03
C ALA A 246 13.30 19.32 2.67
N LEU A 247 12.51 19.82 3.61
CA LEU A 247 11.51 20.87 3.35
C LEU A 247 12.16 22.26 3.14
N VAL A 248 13.32 22.52 3.76
CA VAL A 248 14.06 23.78 3.60
C VAL A 248 14.84 23.80 2.29
N LEU A 249 15.26 22.63 1.78
CA LEU A 249 16.02 22.53 0.54
C LEU A 249 15.15 22.78 -0.70
N PRO A 250 15.68 23.44 -1.74
CA PRO A 250 15.05 23.53 -3.05
C PRO A 250 14.76 22.12 -3.60
N PRO A 251 13.63 21.91 -4.35
CA PRO A 251 13.23 20.59 -4.85
C PRO A 251 14.34 19.85 -5.61
N GLY A 252 15.14 20.52 -6.40
CA GLY A 252 16.25 19.93 -7.17
C GLY A 252 17.38 19.34 -6.30
N LEU A 253 17.59 19.85 -5.09
CA LEU A 253 18.65 19.37 -4.17
C LEU A 253 18.16 18.26 -3.22
N ARG A 254 16.85 18.04 -3.10
CA ARG A 254 16.29 17.00 -2.23
C ARG A 254 16.72 15.58 -2.63
N GLY A 255 17.07 15.38 -3.91
CA GLY A 255 17.61 14.11 -4.42
C GLY A 255 18.89 13.66 -3.72
N LEU A 256 19.71 14.58 -3.24
CA LEU A 256 20.94 14.27 -2.50
C LEU A 256 20.64 13.57 -1.15
N LEU A 257 19.60 14.02 -0.44
CA LEU A 257 19.16 13.38 0.82
C LEU A 257 18.48 12.01 0.61
N ARG A 258 18.01 11.72 -0.60
CA ARG A 258 17.37 10.42 -0.92
C ARG A 258 18.40 9.32 -1.17
N ARG A 259 19.54 9.64 -1.80
CA ARG A 259 20.59 8.65 -2.14
C ARG A 259 21.22 8.00 -0.91
N GLY A 260 21.30 8.68 0.21
CA GLY A 260 21.81 8.14 1.48
C GLY A 260 20.89 7.15 2.20
N ALA A 261 19.65 6.90 1.72
CA ALA A 261 18.71 5.96 2.32
C ALA A 261 18.54 4.66 1.50
N ALA A 262 19.19 4.57 0.33
CA ALA A 262 19.17 3.38 -0.53
C ALA A 262 20.39 2.44 -0.28
N LEU A 263 21.23 2.77 0.70
CA LEU A 263 22.45 2.04 1.08
C LEU A 263 22.39 1.53 2.53
N GLY A 264 21.21 1.29 3.06
CA GLY A 264 21.04 0.69 4.38
C GLY A 264 19.91 -0.32 4.39
#